data_1c4988a7ce71942c6cf433dfbd2be363
#
_entry.id   1c4988a7ce71942c6cf433dfbd2be363
#
_cell.length_a   1.000
_cell.length_b   1.000
_cell.length_c   1.000
_cell.angle_alpha   90.00
_cell.angle_beta   90.00
_cell.angle_gamma   90.00
#
_symmetry.space_group_name_H-M   'P 1'
#
loop_
_entity.id
_entity.type
_entity.pdbx_description
1 polymer ?
#
loop_
_entity_poly.entity_id
_entity_poly.type
_entity_poly.pdbx_seq_one_letter_code
_entity_poly.pdbx_strand_id
1 'polypeptide(L)'
;MTVLVCGGMGYIGSHTCVELLERDMDVVIVDNLVNSKTESMKRVAEITGKTPVFYELDLRDEEKLSAVFEAHNIDCVIHFAGLKAVGESVAKPMMYYDNNLNSTLTLCRVMEKYGCKRIIFSSSATVYSGDNEMPLTESSKTGNCTNPYGWTKYMGEQILRDLTVADPEWSVVLLR
;
A
#
# COMPACT_ATOMS: atom_id res chain seq x y z
N MET A 1 -3.88 -17.82 -6.59
CA MET A 1 -4.32 -16.47 -6.14
C MET A 1 -3.25 -15.49 -6.52
N THR A 2 -3.62 -14.47 -7.27
CA THR A 2 -2.68 -13.42 -7.74
C THR A 2 -2.77 -12.20 -6.85
N VAL A 3 -1.66 -11.81 -6.24
CA VAL A 3 -1.56 -10.66 -5.32
C VAL A 3 -0.75 -9.55 -5.97
N LEU A 4 -1.35 -8.36 -6.06
CA LEU A 4 -0.64 -7.14 -6.45
C LEU A 4 0.00 -6.50 -5.21
N VAL A 5 1.32 -6.36 -5.21
CA VAL A 5 2.08 -5.72 -4.13
C VAL A 5 2.56 -4.35 -4.60
N CYS A 6 1.86 -3.31 -4.16
CA CYS A 6 2.23 -1.92 -4.42
C CYS A 6 3.33 -1.49 -3.43
N GLY A 7 4.49 -1.04 -3.95
CA GLY A 7 5.67 -0.78 -3.13
C GLY A 7 6.46 -2.07 -2.79
N GLY A 8 6.33 -3.09 -3.64
CA GLY A 8 6.94 -4.41 -3.41
C GLY A 8 8.46 -4.46 -3.49
N MET A 9 9.10 -3.42 -4.02
CA MET A 9 10.57 -3.30 -4.06
C MET A 9 11.16 -2.69 -2.78
N GLY A 10 10.30 -2.12 -1.91
CA GLY A 10 10.71 -1.60 -0.62
C GLY A 10 11.05 -2.69 0.40
N TYR A 11 11.51 -2.30 1.59
CA TYR A 11 11.95 -3.23 2.64
C TYR A 11 10.82 -4.20 3.06
N ILE A 12 9.69 -3.69 3.52
CA ILE A 12 8.56 -4.53 3.97
C ILE A 12 7.97 -5.29 2.77
N GLY A 13 7.78 -4.60 1.63
CA GLY A 13 7.19 -5.19 0.43
C GLY A 13 7.96 -6.38 -0.10
N SER A 14 9.30 -6.29 -0.18
CA SER A 14 10.13 -7.39 -0.68
C SER A 14 10.10 -8.62 0.24
N HIS A 15 10.09 -8.44 1.56
CA HIS A 15 9.93 -9.54 2.51
C HIS A 15 8.54 -10.18 2.40
N THR A 16 7.50 -9.37 2.22
CA THR A 16 6.14 -9.88 1.97
C THR A 16 6.08 -10.69 0.67
N CYS A 17 6.77 -10.24 -0.39
CA CYS A 17 6.84 -11.00 -1.64
C CYS A 17 7.49 -12.38 -1.45
N VAL A 18 8.53 -12.51 -0.62
CA VAL A 18 9.12 -13.80 -0.25
C VAL A 18 8.06 -14.71 0.36
N GLU A 19 7.36 -14.23 1.40
CA GLU A 19 6.33 -15.01 2.10
C GLU A 19 5.17 -15.44 1.19
N LEU A 20 4.75 -14.60 0.26
CA LEU A 20 3.69 -14.93 -0.69
C LEU A 20 4.15 -16.00 -1.69
N LEU A 21 5.35 -15.85 -2.26
CA LEU A 21 5.92 -16.79 -3.22
C LEU A 21 6.20 -18.16 -2.61
N GLU A 22 6.64 -18.23 -1.35
CA GLU A 22 6.84 -19.48 -0.61
C GLU A 22 5.52 -20.21 -0.33
N ARG A 23 4.38 -19.48 -0.33
CA ARG A 23 3.02 -20.05 -0.23
C ARG A 23 2.37 -20.32 -1.58
N ASP A 24 3.15 -20.40 -2.66
CA ASP A 24 2.69 -20.66 -4.02
C ASP A 24 1.63 -19.67 -4.53
N MET A 25 1.69 -18.41 -4.09
CA MET A 25 0.87 -17.35 -4.65
C MET A 25 1.58 -16.69 -5.84
N ASP A 26 0.81 -16.26 -6.83
CA ASP A 26 1.32 -15.46 -7.93
C ASP A 26 1.49 -14.00 -7.43
N VAL A 27 2.67 -13.42 -7.64
CA VAL A 27 2.99 -12.07 -7.18
C VAL A 27 3.27 -11.16 -8.36
N VAL A 28 2.52 -10.06 -8.41
CA VAL A 28 2.76 -8.93 -9.31
C VAL A 28 3.19 -7.73 -8.47
N ILE A 29 4.30 -7.12 -8.82
CA ILE A 29 4.87 -5.97 -8.10
C ILE A 29 4.70 -4.70 -8.93
N VAL A 30 4.27 -3.63 -8.28
CA VAL A 30 4.29 -2.26 -8.81
C VAL A 30 5.10 -1.38 -7.85
N ASP A 31 6.11 -0.68 -8.39
CA ASP A 31 6.96 0.24 -7.63
C ASP A 31 7.56 1.29 -8.57
N ASN A 32 7.72 2.53 -8.13
CA ASN A 32 8.34 3.61 -8.93
C ASN A 32 9.82 3.83 -8.61
N LEU A 33 10.41 2.97 -7.78
CA LEU A 33 11.81 2.96 -7.37
C LEU A 33 12.35 4.25 -6.72
N VAL A 34 11.48 5.17 -6.29
CA VAL A 34 11.90 6.43 -5.64
C VAL A 34 12.65 6.17 -4.33
N ASN A 35 12.21 5.17 -3.54
CA ASN A 35 12.82 4.80 -2.26
C ASN A 35 13.26 3.32 -2.20
N SER A 36 13.35 2.67 -3.34
CA SER A 36 13.68 1.26 -3.48
C SER A 36 14.67 1.02 -4.63
N LYS A 37 15.12 -0.21 -4.78
CA LYS A 37 16.03 -0.60 -5.85
C LYS A 37 15.65 -1.98 -6.41
N THR A 38 15.94 -2.23 -7.68
CA THR A 38 15.71 -3.52 -8.35
C THR A 38 16.48 -4.68 -7.74
N GLU A 39 17.50 -4.40 -6.94
CA GLU A 39 18.29 -5.42 -6.21
C GLU A 39 17.40 -6.27 -5.29
N SER A 40 16.35 -5.69 -4.68
CA SER A 40 15.42 -6.45 -3.82
C SER A 40 14.73 -7.58 -4.58
N MET A 41 14.36 -7.38 -5.86
CA MET A 41 13.76 -8.44 -6.66
C MET A 41 14.74 -9.60 -6.92
N LYS A 42 16.03 -9.30 -7.15
CA LYS A 42 17.05 -10.35 -7.30
C LYS A 42 17.16 -11.19 -6.03
N ARG A 43 17.15 -10.54 -4.86
CA ARG A 43 17.20 -11.25 -3.57
C ARG A 43 15.93 -12.08 -3.33
N VAL A 44 14.77 -11.57 -3.68
CA VAL A 44 13.53 -12.35 -3.62
C VAL A 44 13.64 -13.61 -4.49
N ALA A 45 14.13 -13.48 -5.72
CA ALA A 45 14.31 -14.61 -6.63
C ALA A 45 15.36 -15.60 -6.13
N GLU A 46 16.49 -15.14 -5.56
CA GLU A 46 17.52 -16.00 -4.96
C GLU A 46 16.97 -16.81 -3.78
N ILE A 47 16.13 -16.21 -2.93
CA ILE A 47 15.59 -16.88 -1.74
C ILE A 47 14.51 -17.89 -2.13
N THR A 48 13.59 -17.51 -3.01
CA THR A 48 12.38 -18.30 -3.30
C THR A 48 12.53 -19.22 -4.50
N GLY A 49 13.54 -19.02 -5.34
CA GLY A 49 13.66 -19.68 -6.65
C GLY A 49 12.61 -19.23 -7.67
N LYS A 50 11.81 -18.21 -7.36
CA LYS A 50 10.73 -17.67 -8.19
C LYS A 50 10.94 -16.21 -8.47
N THR A 51 10.63 -15.76 -9.69
CA THR A 51 10.73 -14.35 -10.07
C THR A 51 9.34 -13.75 -10.21
N PRO A 52 8.96 -12.79 -9.36
CA PRO A 52 7.66 -12.11 -9.50
C PRO A 52 7.63 -11.25 -10.77
N VAL A 53 6.44 -10.98 -11.26
CA VAL A 53 6.25 -10.00 -12.35
C VAL A 53 6.42 -8.61 -11.78
N PHE A 54 7.17 -7.74 -12.47
CA PHE A 54 7.44 -6.37 -12.01
C PHE A 54 7.10 -5.32 -13.05
N TYR A 55 6.42 -4.28 -12.61
CA TYR A 55 6.13 -3.08 -13.39
C TYR A 55 6.69 -1.85 -12.68
N GLU A 56 7.61 -1.16 -13.34
CA GLU A 56 8.11 0.13 -12.87
C GLU A 56 7.11 1.22 -13.29
N LEU A 57 6.27 1.65 -12.34
CA LEU A 57 5.29 2.72 -12.57
C LEU A 57 4.93 3.43 -11.27
N ASP A 58 4.47 4.66 -11.40
CA ASP A 58 3.86 5.42 -10.30
C ASP A 58 2.37 5.09 -10.20
N LEU A 59 1.89 4.76 -8.99
CA LEU A 59 0.48 4.43 -8.76
C LEU A 59 -0.51 5.56 -9.12
N ARG A 60 -0.01 6.80 -9.24
CA ARG A 60 -0.81 7.95 -9.67
C ARG A 60 -1.07 7.96 -11.18
N ASP A 61 -0.34 7.14 -11.95
CA ASP A 61 -0.57 6.93 -13.38
C ASP A 61 -1.66 5.87 -13.58
N GLU A 62 -2.91 6.35 -13.64
CA GLU A 62 -4.10 5.49 -13.71
C GLU A 62 -4.13 4.64 -14.98
N GLU A 63 -3.60 5.14 -16.10
CA GLU A 63 -3.57 4.41 -17.37
C GLU A 63 -2.62 3.20 -17.28
N LYS A 64 -1.38 3.41 -16.81
CA LYS A 64 -0.42 2.32 -16.63
C LYS A 64 -0.86 1.32 -15.56
N LEU A 65 -1.45 1.79 -14.46
CA LEU A 65 -1.98 0.91 -13.43
C LEU A 65 -3.14 0.06 -13.97
N SER A 66 -4.05 0.66 -14.76
CA SER A 66 -5.13 -0.07 -15.44
C SER A 66 -4.60 -1.19 -16.34
N ALA A 67 -3.53 -0.93 -17.10
CA ALA A 67 -2.90 -1.93 -17.97
C ALA A 67 -2.36 -3.14 -17.17
N VAL A 68 -1.93 -2.95 -15.92
CA VAL A 68 -1.53 -4.07 -15.05
C VAL A 68 -2.73 -4.93 -14.69
N PHE A 69 -3.87 -4.32 -14.35
CA PHE A 69 -5.09 -5.08 -14.05
C PHE A 69 -5.70 -5.75 -15.29
N GLU A 70 -5.49 -5.19 -16.48
CA GLU A 70 -5.89 -5.84 -17.75
C GLU A 70 -5.03 -7.07 -18.05
N ALA A 71 -3.73 -7.01 -17.74
CA ALA A 71 -2.81 -8.10 -18.00
C ALA A 71 -2.89 -9.25 -16.98
N HIS A 72 -3.43 -8.99 -15.78
CA HIS A 72 -3.45 -9.94 -14.66
C HIS A 72 -4.81 -9.96 -13.97
N ASN A 73 -5.31 -11.15 -13.69
CA ASN A 73 -6.50 -11.31 -12.85
C ASN A 73 -6.11 -11.15 -11.37
N ILE A 74 -6.14 -9.92 -10.87
CA ILE A 74 -5.72 -9.59 -9.49
C ILE A 74 -6.84 -9.94 -8.51
N ASP A 75 -6.55 -10.82 -7.55
CA ASP A 75 -7.49 -11.24 -6.51
C ASP A 75 -7.45 -10.35 -5.27
N CYS A 76 -6.28 -9.79 -4.96
CA CYS A 76 -6.04 -8.98 -3.76
C CYS A 76 -4.90 -8.01 -3.98
N VAL A 77 -4.98 -6.85 -3.32
CA VAL A 77 -3.91 -5.84 -3.32
C VAL A 77 -3.32 -5.71 -1.91
N ILE A 78 -1.98 -5.63 -1.82
CA ILE A 78 -1.28 -5.19 -0.62
C ILE A 78 -0.61 -3.86 -0.92
N HIS A 79 -1.01 -2.81 -0.21
CA HIS A 79 -0.57 -1.45 -0.48
C HIS A 79 0.45 -0.96 0.55
N PHE A 80 1.73 -1.11 0.23
CA PHE A 80 2.87 -0.57 0.99
C PHE A 80 3.38 0.76 0.43
N ALA A 81 3.08 1.06 -0.83
CA ALA A 81 3.63 2.25 -1.49
C ALA A 81 3.24 3.54 -0.76
N GLY A 82 4.19 4.44 -0.64
CA GLY A 82 4.01 5.75 -0.04
C GLY A 82 5.30 6.32 0.55
N LEU A 83 5.37 7.63 0.62
CA LEU A 83 6.42 8.34 1.34
C LEU A 83 6.18 8.19 2.84
N LYS A 84 7.24 7.93 3.63
CA LYS A 84 7.11 7.52 5.05
C LYS A 84 8.03 8.27 6.03
N ALA A 85 8.85 9.19 5.57
CA ALA A 85 9.78 9.92 6.42
C ALA A 85 9.06 11.07 7.15
N VAL A 86 8.79 10.89 8.45
CA VAL A 86 8.02 11.85 9.28
C VAL A 86 8.61 13.26 9.21
N GLY A 87 9.92 13.40 9.42
CA GLY A 87 10.58 14.72 9.37
C GLY A 87 10.48 15.39 8.01
N GLU A 88 10.63 14.64 6.92
CA GLU A 88 10.46 15.15 5.56
C GLU A 88 9.00 15.58 5.31
N SER A 89 8.03 14.87 5.85
CA SER A 89 6.62 15.23 5.69
C SER A 89 6.30 16.60 6.28
N VAL A 90 6.96 16.97 7.40
CA VAL A 90 6.82 18.31 8.00
C VAL A 90 7.44 19.39 7.11
N ALA A 91 8.60 19.09 6.50
CA ALA A 91 9.28 20.03 5.62
C ALA A 91 8.61 20.16 4.23
N LYS A 92 7.96 19.10 3.75
CA LYS A 92 7.38 19.01 2.40
C LYS A 92 5.94 18.45 2.43
N PRO A 93 4.99 19.04 3.16
CA PRO A 93 3.68 18.46 3.39
C PRO A 93 2.89 18.19 2.09
N MET A 94 2.91 19.13 1.14
CA MET A 94 2.18 18.98 -0.12
C MET A 94 2.64 17.77 -0.92
N MET A 95 3.95 17.48 -0.94
CA MET A 95 4.50 16.29 -1.60
C MET A 95 3.96 14.99 -0.98
N TYR A 96 3.80 14.97 0.36
CA TYR A 96 3.26 13.80 1.07
C TYR A 96 1.77 13.61 0.82
N TYR A 97 0.99 14.69 0.88
CA TYR A 97 -0.45 14.62 0.57
C TYR A 97 -0.67 14.21 -0.88
N ASP A 98 0.00 14.86 -1.84
CA ASP A 98 -0.14 14.52 -3.25
C ASP A 98 0.25 13.06 -3.53
N ASN A 99 1.41 12.62 -3.05
CA ASN A 99 1.88 11.27 -3.32
C ASN A 99 1.00 10.20 -2.64
N ASN A 100 0.79 10.31 -1.32
CA ASN A 100 0.19 9.23 -0.56
C ASN A 100 -1.33 9.12 -0.75
N LEU A 101 -2.03 10.26 -0.87
CA LEU A 101 -3.48 10.23 -1.07
C LEU A 101 -3.84 9.93 -2.52
N ASN A 102 -3.20 10.58 -3.49
CA ASN A 102 -3.53 10.34 -4.89
C ASN A 102 -3.18 8.92 -5.33
N SER A 103 -2.07 8.33 -4.84
CA SER A 103 -1.76 6.92 -5.13
C SER A 103 -2.84 5.98 -4.56
N THR A 104 -3.32 6.23 -3.35
CA THR A 104 -4.40 5.42 -2.74
C THR A 104 -5.72 5.60 -3.49
N LEU A 105 -6.10 6.83 -3.82
CA LEU A 105 -7.33 7.13 -4.55
C LEU A 105 -7.31 6.52 -5.96
N THR A 106 -6.22 6.67 -6.70
CA THR A 106 -6.07 6.08 -8.03
C THR A 106 -6.12 4.55 -7.97
N LEU A 107 -5.43 3.95 -7.00
CA LEU A 107 -5.47 2.51 -6.79
C LEU A 107 -6.90 2.02 -6.54
N CYS A 108 -7.67 2.67 -5.66
CA CYS A 108 -9.05 2.30 -5.36
C CYS A 108 -9.96 2.41 -6.59
N ARG A 109 -9.83 3.48 -7.40
CA ARG A 109 -10.60 3.63 -8.65
C ARG A 109 -10.31 2.49 -9.64
N VAL A 110 -9.04 2.15 -9.81
CA VAL A 110 -8.67 1.05 -10.71
C VAL A 110 -9.15 -0.29 -10.17
N MET A 111 -8.99 -0.54 -8.87
CA MET A 111 -9.50 -1.75 -8.23
C MET A 111 -11.02 -1.90 -8.43
N GLU A 112 -11.78 -0.84 -8.23
CA GLU A 112 -13.23 -0.82 -8.46
C GLU A 112 -13.58 -1.13 -9.91
N LYS A 113 -12.91 -0.46 -10.87
CA LYS A 113 -13.11 -0.65 -12.32
C LYS A 113 -12.92 -2.12 -12.75
N TYR A 114 -11.96 -2.83 -12.14
CA TYR A 114 -11.66 -4.22 -12.49
C TYR A 114 -12.25 -5.25 -11.50
N GLY A 115 -13.10 -4.83 -10.56
CA GLY A 115 -13.81 -5.71 -9.63
C GLY A 115 -12.92 -6.33 -8.56
N CYS A 116 -11.69 -5.86 -8.36
CA CYS A 116 -10.82 -6.29 -7.28
C CYS A 116 -11.12 -5.48 -6.02
N LYS A 117 -11.86 -6.04 -5.06
CA LYS A 117 -12.33 -5.33 -3.87
C LYS A 117 -11.70 -5.80 -2.56
N ARG A 118 -10.52 -6.44 -2.64
CA ARG A 118 -9.77 -6.91 -1.45
C ARG A 118 -8.46 -6.15 -1.33
N ILE A 119 -8.28 -5.43 -0.22
CA ILE A 119 -7.06 -4.65 0.02
C ILE A 119 -6.56 -4.78 1.44
N ILE A 120 -5.24 -4.98 1.57
CA ILE A 120 -4.49 -4.85 2.81
C ILE A 120 -3.72 -3.54 2.72
N PHE A 121 -4.02 -2.59 3.59
CA PHE A 121 -3.40 -1.28 3.61
C PHE A 121 -2.38 -1.17 4.75
N SER A 122 -1.14 -0.87 4.40
CA SER A 122 -0.11 -0.53 5.39
C SER A 122 -0.35 0.87 5.92
N SER A 123 -1.08 0.94 7.03
CA SER A 123 -1.24 2.16 7.80
C SER A 123 0.03 2.43 8.65
N SER A 124 -0.10 2.98 9.83
CA SER A 124 1.03 3.32 10.70
C SER A 124 0.55 3.58 12.12
N ALA A 125 1.38 3.31 13.11
CA ALA A 125 1.15 3.74 14.49
C ALA A 125 1.03 5.27 14.64
N THR A 126 1.49 6.05 13.66
CA THR A 126 1.34 7.52 13.66
C THR A 126 -0.10 8.02 13.48
N VAL A 127 -1.06 7.11 13.21
CA VAL A 127 -2.49 7.43 13.17
C VAL A 127 -3.12 7.53 14.55
N TYR A 128 -2.49 6.97 15.58
CA TYR A 128 -2.98 7.09 16.95
C TYR A 128 -2.74 8.50 17.50
N SER A 129 -3.72 9.00 18.25
CA SER A 129 -3.61 10.29 18.90
C SER A 129 -2.53 10.29 19.99
N GLY A 130 -1.80 11.40 20.12
CA GLY A 130 -0.73 11.54 21.10
C GLY A 130 -1.21 11.58 22.57
N ASP A 131 -2.51 11.70 22.81
CA ASP A 131 -3.15 11.72 24.14
C ASP A 131 -3.60 10.32 24.63
N ASN A 132 -3.27 9.25 23.92
CA ASN A 132 -3.55 7.90 24.37
C ASN A 132 -2.64 7.45 25.53
N GLU A 133 -3.19 6.65 26.41
CA GLU A 133 -2.40 5.90 27.40
C GLU A 133 -1.62 4.76 26.71
N MET A 134 -0.45 4.45 27.24
CA MET A 134 0.39 3.36 26.74
C MET A 134 0.16 2.09 27.58
N PRO A 135 0.24 0.87 26.99
CA PRO A 135 0.54 0.60 25.58
C PRO A 135 -0.65 0.84 24.64
N LEU A 136 -0.36 1.20 23.39
CA LEU A 136 -1.39 1.33 22.36
C LEU A 136 -2.00 -0.03 21.99
N THR A 137 -3.29 -0.02 21.67
CA THR A 137 -4.04 -1.17 21.15
C THR A 137 -4.87 -0.74 19.93
N GLU A 138 -5.47 -1.68 19.22
CA GLU A 138 -6.31 -1.39 18.05
C GLU A 138 -7.55 -0.54 18.41
N SER A 139 -7.98 -0.56 19.66
CA SER A 139 -9.08 0.25 20.20
C SER A 139 -8.65 1.65 20.64
N SER A 140 -7.35 1.94 20.67
CA SER A 140 -6.83 3.25 21.03
C SER A 140 -7.31 4.31 20.04
N LYS A 141 -7.55 5.51 20.53
CA LYS A 141 -8.10 6.64 19.77
C LYS A 141 -7.19 7.02 18.61
N THR A 142 -7.77 7.17 17.43
CA THR A 142 -7.07 7.60 16.21
C THR A 142 -7.44 9.03 15.82
N GLY A 143 -6.65 9.63 14.94
CA GLY A 143 -6.78 11.03 14.56
C GLY A 143 -5.89 11.93 15.42
N ASN A 144 -6.05 13.25 15.25
CA ASN A 144 -5.15 14.23 15.88
C ASN A 144 -3.66 13.91 15.66
N CYS A 145 -3.34 13.55 14.40
CA CYS A 145 -1.99 13.18 14.01
C CYS A 145 -1.03 14.36 14.15
N THR A 146 0.19 14.09 14.60
CA THR A 146 1.20 15.13 14.89
C THR A 146 1.98 15.59 13.67
N ASN A 147 1.83 14.95 12.52
CA ASN A 147 2.60 15.24 11.32
C ASN A 147 1.83 14.88 10.04
N PRO A 148 2.20 15.47 8.87
CA PRO A 148 1.52 15.23 7.60
C PRO A 148 1.54 13.77 7.15
N TYR A 149 2.61 13.01 7.39
CA TYR A 149 2.64 11.58 7.09
C TYR A 149 1.54 10.83 7.84
N GLY A 150 1.42 11.04 9.15
CA GLY A 150 0.36 10.44 9.96
C GLY A 150 -1.04 10.79 9.43
N TRP A 151 -1.25 12.04 9.05
CA TRP A 151 -2.51 12.47 8.44
C TRP A 151 -2.80 11.75 7.12
N THR A 152 -1.79 11.53 6.25
CA THR A 152 -2.02 10.79 4.99
C THR A 152 -2.44 9.35 5.25
N LYS A 153 -1.87 8.70 6.29
CA LYS A 153 -2.24 7.34 6.68
C LYS A 153 -3.64 7.29 7.30
N TYR A 154 -3.97 8.21 8.19
CA TYR A 154 -5.29 8.32 8.80
C TYR A 154 -6.40 8.57 7.75
N MET A 155 -6.15 9.50 6.81
CA MET A 155 -7.07 9.77 5.70
C MET A 155 -7.21 8.55 4.78
N GLY A 156 -6.12 7.82 4.51
CA GLY A 156 -6.16 6.56 3.76
C GLY A 156 -7.05 5.51 4.44
N GLU A 157 -6.95 5.34 5.76
CA GLU A 157 -7.86 4.48 6.51
C GLU A 157 -9.32 4.93 6.38
N GLN A 158 -9.58 6.26 6.46
CA GLN A 158 -10.94 6.78 6.34
C GLN A 158 -11.53 6.52 4.95
N ILE A 159 -10.77 6.79 3.88
CA ILE A 159 -11.17 6.50 2.50
C ILE A 159 -11.58 5.03 2.36
N LEU A 160 -10.75 4.11 2.86
CA LEU A 160 -11.02 2.68 2.75
C LEU A 160 -12.23 2.23 3.59
N ARG A 161 -12.46 2.83 4.76
CA ARG A 161 -13.66 2.59 5.57
C ARG A 161 -14.93 3.07 4.85
N ASP A 162 -14.87 4.26 4.25
CA ASP A 162 -16.02 4.81 3.52
C ASP A 162 -16.36 3.95 2.30
N LEU A 163 -15.36 3.36 1.61
CA LEU A 163 -15.59 2.39 0.54
C LEU A 163 -16.34 1.14 1.04
N THR A 164 -15.99 0.60 2.22
CA THR A 164 -16.70 -0.58 2.77
C THR A 164 -18.14 -0.26 3.20
N VAL A 165 -18.43 1.00 3.53
CA VAL A 165 -19.79 1.45 3.84
C VAL A 165 -20.62 1.63 2.56
N ALA A 166 -19.99 2.20 1.52
CA ALA A 166 -20.66 2.43 0.23
C ALA A 166 -20.94 1.14 -0.54
N ASP A 167 -20.03 0.17 -0.42
CA ASP A 167 -20.11 -1.12 -1.11
C ASP A 167 -19.59 -2.24 -0.19
N PRO A 168 -20.51 -3.07 0.37
CA PRO A 168 -20.16 -4.16 1.28
C PRO A 168 -19.31 -5.30 0.68
N GLU A 169 -19.10 -5.33 -0.62
CA GLU A 169 -18.19 -6.30 -1.25
C GLU A 169 -16.71 -5.96 -1.00
N TRP A 170 -16.40 -4.73 -0.61
CA TRP A 170 -15.04 -4.37 -0.21
C TRP A 170 -14.63 -5.07 1.07
N SER A 171 -13.47 -5.73 1.00
CA SER A 171 -12.80 -6.35 2.15
C SER A 171 -11.48 -5.62 2.41
N VAL A 172 -11.42 -4.91 3.53
CA VAL A 172 -10.29 -4.04 3.87
C VAL A 172 -9.63 -4.51 5.17
N VAL A 173 -8.32 -4.66 5.15
CA VAL A 173 -7.49 -4.89 6.34
C VAL A 173 -6.56 -3.70 6.52
N LEU A 174 -6.55 -3.11 7.71
CA LEU A 174 -5.71 -1.97 8.08
C LEU A 174 -4.61 -2.46 9.03
N LEU A 175 -3.34 -2.38 8.62
CA LEU A 175 -2.19 -2.75 9.45
C LEU A 175 -1.56 -1.48 10.03
N ARG A 176 -1.47 -1.39 11.36
CA ARG A 176 -0.93 -0.22 12.07
C ARG A 176 0.38 -0.49 12.75
#